data_015e4b2711b61a7770ae485f3a308804
#
_entry.id   015e4b2711b61a7770ae485f3a308804
#
_cell.length_a   1.000
_cell.length_b   1.000
_cell.length_c   1.000
_cell.angle_alpha   90.00
_cell.angle_beta   90.00
_cell.angle_gamma   90.00
#
_symmetry.space_group_name_H-M   'P 1'
#
loop_
_entity.id
_entity.type
_entity.pdbx_description
1 polymer ?
#
loop_
_entity_poly.entity_id
_entity_poly.type
_entity_poly.pdbx_seq_one_letter_code
_entity_poly.pdbx_strand_id
1 'polypeptide(L)'
;MDNIRRVGEIYQCPVMITEVGFEVDESRPEVLAEGKRQLLRVLRESKSETNGICRGVFYLEPECRPSQYRLGAFTEDVHPTIIMEAFSEMR
;
A
#
# COMPACT_ATOMS: atom_id res chain seq x y z
N MET A 1 7.02 10.27 -5.27
CA MET A 1 6.43 11.13 -4.21
C MET A 1 6.44 12.62 -4.53
N ASP A 2 7.23 13.04 -5.52
CA ASP A 2 7.26 14.45 -5.91
C ASP A 2 5.90 14.98 -6.38
N ASN A 3 5.15 14.18 -7.12
CA ASN A 3 3.84 14.59 -7.60
C ASN A 3 2.85 14.80 -6.46
N ILE A 4 2.91 13.96 -5.43
CA ILE A 4 2.03 14.09 -4.26
C ILE A 4 2.36 15.36 -3.50
N ARG A 5 3.65 15.62 -3.28
CA ARG A 5 4.11 16.84 -2.63
C ARG A 5 3.66 18.08 -3.39
N ARG A 6 3.82 18.08 -4.73
CA ARG A 6 3.44 19.20 -5.58
C ARG A 6 1.95 19.50 -5.52
N VAL A 7 1.12 18.45 -5.54
CA VAL A 7 -0.34 18.63 -5.42
C VAL A 7 -0.68 19.32 -4.11
N GLY A 8 -0.10 18.86 -3.00
CA GLY A 8 -0.32 19.47 -1.70
C GLY A 8 0.13 20.93 -1.62
N GLU A 9 1.27 21.23 -2.23
CA GLU A 9 1.82 22.58 -2.25
C GLU A 9 0.97 23.53 -3.11
N ILE A 10 0.55 23.06 -4.30
CA ILE A 10 -0.26 23.86 -5.23
C ILE A 10 -1.62 24.23 -4.61
N TYR A 11 -2.28 23.24 -4.01
CA TYR A 11 -3.61 23.44 -3.45
C TYR A 11 -3.59 23.84 -1.97
N GLN A 12 -2.41 23.86 -1.34
CA GLN A 12 -2.23 24.21 0.07
C GLN A 12 -3.10 23.34 0.98
N CYS A 13 -3.15 22.04 0.69
CA CYS A 13 -3.96 21.05 1.41
C CYS A 13 -3.16 19.80 1.69
N PRO A 14 -3.45 19.09 2.79
CA PRO A 14 -2.93 17.73 2.98
C PRO A 14 -3.45 16.80 1.87
N VAL A 15 -2.69 15.76 1.57
CA VAL A 15 -3.01 14.79 0.52
C VAL A 15 -3.08 13.41 1.16
N MET A 16 -3.95 12.56 0.65
CA MET A 16 -4.01 11.13 1.03
C MET A 16 -3.99 10.27 -0.21
N ILE A 17 -3.27 9.15 -0.13
CA ILE A 17 -3.31 8.12 -1.16
C ILE A 17 -4.49 7.21 -0.82
N THR A 18 -5.52 7.19 -1.64
CA THR A 18 -6.78 6.50 -1.32
C THR A 18 -6.85 5.08 -1.87
N GLU A 19 -5.98 4.71 -2.79
CA GLU A 19 -6.00 3.38 -3.36
C GLU A 19 -4.58 2.90 -3.64
N VAL A 20 -4.20 1.81 -2.99
CA VAL A 20 -3.02 1.03 -3.35
C VAL A 20 -3.41 -0.45 -3.34
N GLY A 21 -2.72 -1.26 -4.11
CA GLY A 21 -2.94 -2.69 -4.15
C GLY A 21 -1.77 -3.37 -4.82
N PHE A 22 -1.50 -4.62 -4.45
CA PHE A 22 -0.40 -5.41 -4.98
C PHE A 22 -0.86 -6.82 -5.26
N GLU A 23 -0.29 -7.46 -6.29
CA GLU A 23 -0.72 -8.77 -6.72
C GLU A 23 -0.57 -9.81 -5.61
N VAL A 24 -1.61 -10.62 -5.43
CA VAL A 24 -1.60 -11.77 -4.54
C VAL A 24 -1.62 -13.03 -5.39
N ASP A 25 -0.51 -13.77 -5.34
CA ASP A 25 -0.40 -15.08 -5.97
C ASP A 25 0.23 -16.04 -4.95
N GLU A 26 -0.63 -16.87 -4.34
CA GLU A 26 -0.21 -17.77 -3.27
C GLU A 26 0.79 -18.82 -3.73
N SER A 27 0.82 -19.12 -5.04
CA SER A 27 1.76 -20.07 -5.62
C SER A 27 3.16 -19.48 -5.86
N ARG A 28 3.31 -18.16 -5.70
CA ARG A 28 4.55 -17.45 -5.97
C ARG A 28 4.93 -16.55 -4.79
N PRO A 29 5.63 -17.11 -3.80
CA PRO A 29 6.05 -16.34 -2.62
C PRO A 29 6.83 -15.07 -2.92
N GLU A 30 7.60 -15.06 -4.02
CA GLU A 30 8.38 -13.90 -4.44
C GLU A 30 7.49 -12.72 -4.86
N VAL A 31 6.29 -12.99 -5.37
CA VAL A 31 5.32 -11.94 -5.72
C VAL A 31 4.78 -11.29 -4.45
N LEU A 32 4.47 -12.10 -3.45
CA LEU A 32 4.00 -11.58 -2.15
C LEU A 32 5.08 -10.76 -1.46
N ALA A 33 6.32 -11.23 -1.49
CA ALA A 33 7.45 -10.53 -0.89
C ALA A 33 7.70 -9.19 -1.57
N GLU A 34 7.58 -9.14 -2.90
CA GLU A 34 7.70 -7.90 -3.66
C GLU A 34 6.58 -6.92 -3.31
N GLY A 35 5.36 -7.41 -3.21
CA GLY A 35 4.21 -6.59 -2.81
C GLY A 35 4.41 -5.96 -1.44
N LYS A 36 4.88 -6.76 -0.48
CA LYS A 36 5.21 -6.26 0.86
C LYS A 36 6.26 -5.15 0.81
N ARG A 37 7.34 -5.39 0.05
CA ARG A 37 8.43 -4.43 -0.07
C ARG A 37 7.96 -3.11 -0.68
N GLN A 38 7.16 -3.19 -1.74
CA GLN A 38 6.63 -1.99 -2.40
C GLN A 38 5.64 -1.24 -1.51
N LEU A 39 4.77 -1.94 -0.80
CA LEU A 39 3.85 -1.30 0.13
C LEU A 39 4.62 -0.58 1.23
N LEU A 40 5.63 -1.23 1.80
CA LEU A 40 6.45 -0.64 2.84
C LEU A 40 7.16 0.62 2.33
N ARG A 41 7.64 0.59 1.10
CA ARG A 41 8.25 1.74 0.45
C ARG A 41 7.26 2.90 0.31
N VAL A 42 6.06 2.63 -0.18
CA VAL A 42 5.01 3.66 -0.31
C VAL A 42 4.68 4.27 1.05
N LEU A 43 4.51 3.43 2.07
CA LEU A 43 4.21 3.91 3.41
C LEU A 43 5.32 4.81 3.97
N ARG A 44 6.58 4.43 3.78
CA ARG A 44 7.71 5.21 4.27
C ARG A 44 7.92 6.51 3.49
N GLU A 45 7.93 6.43 2.17
CA GLU A 45 8.19 7.59 1.32
C GLU A 45 7.06 8.61 1.34
N SER A 46 5.81 8.15 1.44
CA SER A 46 4.68 9.07 1.56
C SER A 46 4.83 9.98 2.77
N LYS A 47 5.47 9.48 3.81
CA LYS A 47 5.70 10.24 5.04
C LYS A 47 6.97 11.09 4.98
N SER A 48 8.09 10.48 4.56
CA SER A 48 9.40 11.11 4.62
C SER A 48 9.68 12.07 3.45
N GLU A 49 9.15 11.80 2.27
CA GLU A 49 9.47 12.55 1.07
C GLU A 49 8.44 13.61 0.68
N THR A 50 7.39 13.76 1.45
CA THR A 50 6.36 14.76 1.22
C THR A 50 6.34 15.86 2.29
N ASN A 51 7.31 15.85 3.21
CA ASN A 51 7.37 16.81 4.32
C ASN A 51 6.08 16.83 5.15
N GLY A 52 5.43 15.66 5.29
CA GLY A 52 4.20 15.54 6.05
C GLY A 52 2.94 15.97 5.29
N ILE A 53 3.05 16.34 4.02
CA ILE A 53 1.89 16.68 3.19
C ILE A 53 0.98 15.47 3.00
N CYS A 54 1.56 14.30 2.75
CA CYS A 54 0.78 13.06 2.67
C CYS A 54 0.45 12.57 4.09
N ARG A 55 -0.84 12.50 4.39
CA ARG A 55 -1.34 12.16 5.73
C ARG A 55 -1.66 10.69 5.90
N GLY A 56 -1.71 9.92 4.83
CA GLY A 56 -1.98 8.50 4.94
C GLY A 56 -2.16 7.80 3.61
N VAL A 57 -2.22 6.47 3.69
CA VAL A 57 -2.38 5.56 2.56
C VAL A 57 -3.47 4.56 2.92
N PHE A 58 -4.41 4.35 2.01
CA PHE A 58 -5.45 3.33 2.17
C PHE A 58 -5.20 2.19 1.19
N TYR A 59 -5.22 0.97 1.69
CA TYR A 59 -5.17 -0.22 0.85
C TYR A 59 -6.59 -0.56 0.37
N LEU A 60 -6.77 -0.69 -0.96
CA LEU A 60 -8.08 -0.96 -1.52
C LEU A 60 -8.46 -2.43 -1.35
N GLU A 61 -9.53 -2.67 -0.60
CA GLU A 61 -10.13 -3.99 -0.41
C GLU A 61 -9.10 -5.11 -0.13
N PRO A 62 -8.26 -4.96 0.90
CA PRO A 62 -7.20 -5.94 1.16
C PRO A 62 -7.75 -7.34 1.45
N GLU A 63 -8.95 -7.44 2.00
CA GLU A 63 -9.58 -8.69 2.43
C GLU A 63 -10.26 -9.46 1.30
N CYS A 64 -10.36 -8.90 0.10
CA CYS A 64 -10.95 -9.59 -1.03
C CYS A 64 -10.14 -10.82 -1.43
N ARG A 65 -10.86 -11.88 -1.82
CA ARG A 65 -10.22 -13.09 -2.32
C ARG A 65 -9.57 -12.83 -3.67
N PRO A 66 -8.39 -13.43 -3.96
CA PRO A 66 -7.72 -13.24 -5.23
C PRO A 66 -8.56 -13.57 -6.45
N SER A 67 -9.51 -14.53 -6.34
CA SER A 67 -10.41 -14.87 -7.44
C SER A 67 -11.40 -13.75 -7.77
N GLN A 68 -11.65 -12.86 -6.83
CA GLN A 68 -12.57 -11.73 -7.02
C GLN A 68 -11.82 -10.43 -7.29
N TYR A 69 -10.67 -10.25 -6.67
CA TYR A 69 -9.86 -9.04 -6.83
C TYR A 69 -8.39 -9.38 -6.50
N ARG A 70 -7.56 -9.48 -7.52
CA ARG A 70 -6.20 -9.99 -7.37
C ARG A 70 -5.21 -9.03 -6.72
N LEU A 71 -5.58 -7.77 -6.54
CA LEU A 71 -4.68 -6.74 -5.96
C LEU A 71 -4.95 -6.51 -4.48
N GLY A 72 -5.53 -7.47 -3.80
CA GLY A 72 -5.74 -7.41 -2.36
C GLY A 72 -4.50 -7.75 -1.55
N ALA A 73 -4.69 -8.30 -0.36
CA ALA A 73 -3.58 -8.69 0.53
C ALA A 73 -3.88 -9.96 1.33
N PHE A 74 -4.98 -10.64 1.01
CA PHE A 74 -5.42 -11.85 1.71
C PHE A 74 -5.43 -13.04 0.77
N THR A 75 -5.34 -14.24 1.34
CA THR A 75 -5.42 -15.50 0.59
C THR A 75 -6.85 -15.79 0.16
N GLU A 76 -7.02 -16.83 -0.69
CA GLU A 76 -8.35 -17.27 -1.09
C GLU A 76 -9.16 -17.74 0.11
N ASP A 77 -8.53 -18.25 1.17
CA ASP A 77 -9.16 -18.65 2.43
C ASP A 77 -9.39 -17.47 3.39
N VAL A 78 -9.17 -16.25 2.91
CA VAL A 78 -9.34 -15.01 3.68
C VAL A 78 -8.43 -14.96 4.91
N HIS A 79 -7.17 -15.31 4.72
CA HIS A 79 -6.10 -15.11 5.71
C HIS A 79 -5.16 -14.03 5.21
N PRO A 80 -4.63 -13.17 6.09
CA PRO A 80 -3.69 -12.13 5.65
C PRO A 80 -2.39 -12.74 5.12
N THR A 81 -1.88 -12.16 4.03
CA THR A 81 -0.56 -12.51 3.49
C THR A 81 0.51 -11.66 4.15
N ILE A 82 1.78 -11.94 3.81
CA ILE A 82 2.90 -11.13 4.32
C ILE A 82 2.85 -9.68 3.86
N ILE A 83 2.08 -9.36 2.81
CA ILE A 83 1.89 -7.97 2.39
C ILE A 83 1.36 -7.12 3.56
N MET A 84 0.43 -7.67 4.34
CA MET A 84 -0.14 -6.97 5.49
C MET A 84 0.88 -6.68 6.60
N GLU A 85 1.98 -7.43 6.66
CA GLU A 85 3.03 -7.19 7.65
C GLU A 85 3.73 -5.85 7.45
N ALA A 86 3.64 -5.27 6.25
CA ALA A 86 4.21 -3.94 6.00
C ALA A 86 3.66 -2.89 6.96
N PHE A 87 2.38 -2.99 7.32
CA PHE A 87 1.77 -2.05 8.26
C PHE A 87 2.37 -2.16 9.68
N SER A 88 2.69 -3.39 10.11
CA SER A 88 3.35 -3.58 11.43
C SER A 88 4.76 -3.01 11.44
N GLU A 89 5.47 -3.10 10.34
CA GLU A 89 6.86 -2.63 10.24
C GLU A 89 6.97 -1.11 10.20
N MET A 90 5.86 -0.40 10.04
CA MET A 90 5.82 1.06 10.05
C MET A 90 5.73 1.67 11.46
N ARG A 91 5.61 0.87 12.46
CA ARG A 91 5.52 1.35 13.84
C ARG A 91 6.84 1.91 14.35
#